data_2d9c4d6b3aacb65aa88532a2e6c768bb
#
_entry.id   2d9c4d6b3aacb65aa88532a2e6c768bb
#
_cell.length_a   1.000
_cell.length_b   1.000
_cell.length_c   1.000
_cell.angle_alpha   90.00
_cell.angle_beta   90.00
_cell.angle_gamma   90.00
#
_symmetry.space_group_name_H-M   'P 1'
#
loop_
_entity.id
_entity.type
_entity.pdbx_description
1 polymer ?
#
loop_
_entity_poly.entity_id
_entity_poly.type
_entity_poly.pdbx_seq_one_letter_code
_entity_poly.pdbx_strand_id
1 'polypeptide(L)'
;MDLVSRTTTQTMPAAAAEPLHQGFFAHAHGAPDDVAVFGPTTRWTYGQLREQALAVSGALAVAGVRIGDRVAVVGPTGLDTVIATLGILAAGGVCVPIDTADPAEPILDHTGVRMALFTGDGPPNWLPALTVSEALRIGARAGDVAPVRSEPGDPAFLGSVDDSGYAVVSHAAARQAVVDLTVRLGVAGDDRIGAFSATGAAAPILMMLVALTAGAGIVVADDAPRRNPERGMNGFALAVRHRDAVAALDTAVPS
;
A
#
# COMPACT_ATOMS: atom_id res chain seq x y z
N MET A 1 4.32 -20.74 -26.72
CA MET A 1 4.21 -21.89 -25.82
C MET A 1 3.61 -21.36 -24.54
N ASP A 2 2.27 -21.53 -24.44
CA ASP A 2 1.41 -20.82 -23.49
C ASP A 2 1.63 -21.28 -22.05
N LEU A 3 2.00 -20.36 -21.19
CA LEU A 3 2.06 -20.52 -19.73
C LEU A 3 0.93 -19.73 -19.03
N VAL A 4 -0.23 -19.67 -19.68
CA VAL A 4 -1.46 -19.14 -19.06
C VAL A 4 -2.41 -20.32 -18.86
N SER A 5 -2.57 -20.77 -17.66
CA SER A 5 -3.76 -21.41 -17.10
C SER A 5 -3.42 -22.48 -16.06
N ARG A 6 -3.42 -22.09 -14.82
CA ARG A 6 -3.94 -22.93 -13.73
C ARG A 6 -4.70 -22.02 -12.75
N THR A 7 -5.87 -21.60 -13.18
CA THR A 7 -6.86 -21.01 -12.27
C THR A 7 -7.55 -22.18 -11.56
N THR A 8 -7.11 -22.50 -10.37
CA THR A 8 -7.86 -23.37 -9.48
C THR A 8 -8.96 -22.54 -8.86
N THR A 9 -10.20 -22.74 -9.29
CA THR A 9 -11.39 -22.13 -8.69
C THR A 9 -11.60 -22.73 -7.29
N GLN A 10 -11.03 -22.12 -6.29
CA GLN A 10 -11.26 -22.45 -4.89
C GLN A 10 -12.43 -21.61 -4.40
N THR A 11 -13.50 -22.26 -3.94
CA THR A 11 -14.67 -21.58 -3.33
C THR A 11 -14.21 -20.87 -2.07
N MET A 12 -14.15 -19.54 -2.12
CA MET A 12 -13.61 -18.70 -1.05
C MET A 12 -14.65 -18.43 0.04
N PRO A 13 -14.29 -18.35 1.32
CA PRO A 13 -15.18 -17.94 2.41
C PRO A 13 -15.72 -16.53 2.19
N ALA A 14 -16.89 -16.19 2.75
CA ALA A 14 -17.60 -14.93 2.51
C ALA A 14 -16.76 -13.66 2.76
N ALA A 15 -15.80 -13.70 3.68
CA ALA A 15 -14.87 -12.60 3.93
C ALA A 15 -13.94 -12.29 2.74
N ALA A 16 -13.76 -13.22 1.82
CA ALA A 16 -12.95 -13.06 0.62
C ALA A 16 -13.75 -12.52 -0.58
N ALA A 17 -15.06 -12.27 -0.41
CA ALA A 17 -15.94 -11.77 -1.45
C ALA A 17 -15.88 -10.24 -1.64
N GLU A 18 -15.16 -9.51 -0.79
CA GLU A 18 -15.03 -8.05 -0.87
C GLU A 18 -13.67 -7.63 -1.43
N PRO A 19 -13.61 -6.48 -2.14
CA PRO A 19 -12.35 -5.90 -2.56
C PRO A 19 -11.41 -5.62 -1.39
N LEU A 20 -10.11 -5.73 -1.62
CA LEU A 20 -9.07 -5.57 -0.59
C LEU A 20 -9.18 -4.26 0.22
N HIS A 21 -9.41 -3.14 -0.46
CA HIS A 21 -9.47 -1.81 0.17
C HIS A 21 -10.74 -1.60 1.01
N GLN A 22 -11.78 -2.42 0.83
CA GLN A 22 -13.06 -2.26 1.50
C GLN A 22 -12.92 -2.30 3.03
N GLY A 23 -12.07 -3.17 3.57
CA GLY A 23 -11.83 -3.26 5.02
C GLY A 23 -11.35 -1.95 5.63
N PHE A 24 -10.37 -1.29 4.97
CA PHE A 24 -9.90 0.03 5.39
C PHE A 24 -11.02 1.08 5.32
N PHE A 25 -11.75 1.17 4.19
CA PHE A 25 -12.80 2.17 4.02
C PHE A 25 -13.98 1.96 4.98
N ALA A 26 -14.31 0.71 5.31
CA ALA A 26 -15.34 0.39 6.31
C ALA A 26 -14.90 0.86 7.71
N HIS A 27 -13.65 0.57 8.11
CA HIS A 27 -13.12 1.04 9.40
C HIS A 27 -13.07 2.57 9.45
N ALA A 28 -12.54 3.22 8.42
CA ALA A 28 -12.47 4.67 8.32
C ALA A 28 -13.86 5.38 8.33
N HIS A 29 -14.91 4.66 7.94
CA HIS A 29 -16.28 5.14 8.06
C HIS A 29 -16.83 4.97 9.48
N GLY A 30 -16.56 3.82 10.12
CA GLY A 30 -17.08 3.49 11.45
C GLY A 30 -16.33 4.19 12.59
N ALA A 31 -15.02 4.41 12.45
CA ALA A 31 -14.14 5.00 13.45
C ALA A 31 -13.16 6.02 12.81
N PRO A 32 -13.66 7.14 12.27
CA PRO A 32 -12.85 8.11 11.52
C PRO A 32 -11.80 8.82 12.39
N ASP A 33 -12.02 8.90 13.69
CA ASP A 33 -11.13 9.60 14.63
C ASP A 33 -10.01 8.70 15.18
N ASP A 34 -10.07 7.40 14.94
CA ASP A 34 -9.00 6.47 15.32
C ASP A 34 -7.70 6.83 14.57
N VAL A 35 -6.56 6.67 15.25
CA VAL A 35 -5.26 6.99 14.66
C VAL A 35 -4.79 5.85 13.76
N ALA A 36 -4.73 6.12 12.46
CA ALA A 36 -4.26 5.18 11.44
C ALA A 36 -2.75 5.21 11.23
N VAL A 37 -2.11 6.41 11.33
CA VAL A 37 -0.68 6.58 11.07
C VAL A 37 0.00 7.35 12.18
N PHE A 38 1.10 6.79 12.67
CA PHE A 38 1.99 7.39 13.65
C PHE A 38 3.31 7.74 12.95
N GLY A 39 3.50 9.03 12.66
CA GLY A 39 4.78 9.59 12.24
C GLY A 39 5.56 10.17 13.41
N PRO A 40 6.81 10.61 13.22
CA PRO A 40 7.67 11.17 14.27
C PRO A 40 7.06 12.40 14.95
N THR A 41 6.45 13.26 14.16
CA THR A 41 5.84 14.52 14.62
C THR A 41 4.36 14.65 14.30
N THR A 42 3.79 13.72 13.54
CA THR A 42 2.42 13.80 13.03
C THR A 42 1.64 12.52 13.32
N ARG A 43 0.34 12.68 13.47
CA ARG A 43 -0.61 11.57 13.56
C ARG A 43 -1.72 11.83 12.57
N TRP A 44 -2.09 10.77 11.83
CA TRP A 44 -3.19 10.82 10.89
C TRP A 44 -4.30 9.90 11.35
N THR A 45 -5.53 10.41 11.34
CA THR A 45 -6.68 9.57 11.63
C THR A 45 -7.09 8.75 10.40
N TYR A 46 -7.90 7.72 10.62
CA TYR A 46 -8.50 6.93 9.54
C TYR A 46 -9.33 7.80 8.60
N GLY A 47 -10.08 8.78 9.15
CA GLY A 47 -10.84 9.75 8.37
C GLY A 47 -9.96 10.59 7.47
N GLN A 48 -8.87 11.16 8.01
CA GLN A 48 -7.90 11.94 7.24
C GLN A 48 -7.22 11.09 6.15
N LEU A 49 -6.79 9.88 6.49
CA LEU A 49 -6.17 8.98 5.52
C LEU A 49 -7.14 8.61 4.38
N ARG A 50 -8.42 8.38 4.71
CA ARG A 50 -9.47 8.13 3.73
C ARG A 50 -9.67 9.32 2.78
N GLU A 51 -9.71 10.55 3.29
CA GLU A 51 -9.84 11.76 2.47
C GLU A 51 -8.68 11.89 1.47
N GLN A 52 -7.45 11.67 1.92
CA GLN A 52 -6.28 11.74 1.05
C GLN A 52 -6.29 10.62 0.00
N ALA A 53 -6.65 9.39 0.38
CA ALA A 53 -6.76 8.28 -0.57
C ALA A 53 -7.82 8.58 -1.66
N LEU A 54 -8.97 9.14 -1.28
CA LEU A 54 -10.00 9.53 -2.24
C LEU A 54 -9.58 10.71 -3.12
N ALA A 55 -8.81 11.66 -2.59
CA ALA A 55 -8.23 12.73 -3.40
C ALA A 55 -7.27 12.17 -4.46
N VAL A 56 -6.40 11.22 -4.11
CA VAL A 56 -5.55 10.54 -5.10
C VAL A 56 -6.40 9.80 -6.13
N SER A 57 -7.45 9.07 -5.71
CA SER A 57 -8.39 8.40 -6.62
C SER A 57 -9.02 9.39 -7.62
N GLY A 58 -9.47 10.55 -7.14
CA GLY A 58 -10.00 11.63 -7.98
C GLY A 58 -8.97 12.17 -9.00
N ALA A 59 -7.72 12.36 -8.56
CA ALA A 59 -6.64 12.79 -9.46
C ALA A 59 -6.36 11.76 -10.56
N LEU A 60 -6.36 10.46 -10.21
CA LEU A 60 -6.19 9.38 -11.18
C LEU A 60 -7.34 9.35 -12.20
N ALA A 61 -8.57 9.56 -11.76
CA ALA A 61 -9.74 9.67 -12.65
C ALA A 61 -9.60 10.85 -13.61
N VAL A 62 -9.17 12.03 -13.12
CA VAL A 62 -8.88 13.21 -13.95
C VAL A 62 -7.76 12.93 -14.96
N ALA A 63 -6.74 12.17 -14.58
CA ALA A 63 -5.66 11.72 -15.46
C ALA A 63 -6.10 10.63 -16.46
N GLY A 64 -7.37 10.19 -16.41
CA GLY A 64 -7.95 9.21 -17.32
C GLY A 64 -7.59 7.76 -16.99
N VAL A 65 -7.18 7.46 -15.76
CA VAL A 65 -6.98 6.10 -15.26
C VAL A 65 -8.33 5.40 -15.19
N ARG A 66 -8.38 4.17 -15.70
CA ARG A 66 -9.58 3.32 -15.75
C ARG A 66 -9.38 2.08 -14.89
N ILE A 67 -10.48 1.39 -14.62
CA ILE A 67 -10.44 0.09 -13.93
C ILE A 67 -9.49 -0.86 -14.67
N GLY A 68 -8.58 -1.47 -13.91
CA GLY A 68 -7.57 -2.38 -14.43
C GLY A 68 -6.30 -1.72 -15.00
N ASP A 69 -6.27 -0.39 -15.14
CA ASP A 69 -5.03 0.31 -15.53
C ASP A 69 -3.96 0.15 -14.43
N ARG A 70 -2.72 -0.08 -14.86
CA ARG A 70 -1.58 -0.25 -13.94
C ARG A 70 -0.99 1.09 -13.61
N VAL A 71 -0.89 1.37 -12.31
CA VAL A 71 -0.31 2.60 -11.78
C VAL A 71 0.84 2.22 -10.85
N ALA A 72 2.04 2.70 -11.18
CA ALA A 72 3.20 2.47 -10.33
C ALA A 72 3.18 3.38 -9.10
N VAL A 73 3.67 2.86 -7.98
CA VAL A 73 4.06 3.63 -6.79
C VAL A 73 5.56 3.52 -6.67
N VAL A 74 6.25 4.64 -6.89
CA VAL A 74 7.72 4.69 -6.95
C VAL A 74 8.27 5.56 -5.84
N GLY A 75 9.15 5.02 -5.04
CA GLY A 75 9.83 5.78 -4.00
C GLY A 75 9.88 5.07 -2.65
N PRO A 76 10.35 5.77 -1.62
CA PRO A 76 10.50 5.20 -0.29
C PRO A 76 9.15 4.83 0.32
N THR A 77 9.16 3.77 1.10
CA THR A 77 7.97 3.35 1.85
C THR A 77 7.68 4.33 2.99
N GLY A 78 6.47 4.88 2.99
CA GLY A 78 6.05 5.87 3.98
C GLY A 78 4.56 6.19 3.88
N LEU A 79 4.16 7.32 4.45
CA LEU A 79 2.76 7.80 4.42
C LEU A 79 2.25 7.94 2.98
N ASP A 80 3.04 8.55 2.10
CA ASP A 80 2.68 8.76 0.69
C ASP A 80 2.45 7.43 -0.05
N THR A 81 3.23 6.38 0.29
CA THR A 81 3.03 5.04 -0.28
C THR A 81 1.68 4.46 0.11
N VAL A 82 1.27 4.66 1.37
CA VAL A 82 -0.05 4.21 1.86
C VAL A 82 -1.16 4.95 1.12
N ILE A 83 -1.08 6.28 1.07
CA ILE A 83 -2.06 7.14 0.41
C ILE A 83 -2.19 6.78 -1.08
N ALA A 84 -1.05 6.65 -1.77
CA ALA A 84 -1.01 6.26 -3.18
C ALA A 84 -1.64 4.89 -3.42
N THR A 85 -1.25 3.88 -2.64
CA THR A 85 -1.78 2.52 -2.77
C THR A 85 -3.30 2.48 -2.56
N LEU A 86 -3.80 3.08 -1.49
CA LEU A 86 -5.24 3.13 -1.20
C LEU A 86 -6.01 3.91 -2.28
N GLY A 87 -5.43 5.01 -2.78
CA GLY A 87 -6.01 5.81 -3.85
C GLY A 87 -6.09 5.07 -5.19
N ILE A 88 -5.05 4.30 -5.54
CA ILE A 88 -5.03 3.46 -6.74
C ILE A 88 -6.11 2.38 -6.65
N LEU A 89 -6.17 1.66 -5.53
CA LEU A 89 -7.18 0.62 -5.31
C LEU A 89 -8.60 1.21 -5.31
N ALA A 90 -8.80 2.40 -4.73
CA ALA A 90 -10.08 3.10 -4.74
C ALA A 90 -10.48 3.58 -6.14
N ALA A 91 -9.52 3.87 -7.02
CA ALA A 91 -9.77 4.19 -8.43
C ALA A 91 -10.04 2.94 -9.29
N GLY A 92 -9.96 1.73 -8.75
CA GLY A 92 -10.04 0.47 -9.49
C GLY A 92 -8.78 0.14 -10.29
N GLY A 93 -7.67 0.83 -10.01
CA GLY A 93 -6.37 0.59 -10.64
C GLY A 93 -5.63 -0.59 -10.02
N VAL A 94 -4.63 -1.08 -10.75
CA VAL A 94 -3.69 -2.12 -10.31
C VAL A 94 -2.42 -1.45 -9.79
N CYS A 95 -2.13 -1.63 -8.51
CA CYS A 95 -0.94 -1.04 -7.90
C CYS A 95 0.32 -1.84 -8.27
N VAL A 96 1.34 -1.13 -8.78
CA VAL A 96 2.66 -1.69 -9.11
C VAL A 96 3.71 -1.05 -8.21
N PRO A 97 4.03 -1.66 -7.07
CA PRO A 97 5.03 -1.10 -6.16
C PRO A 97 6.44 -1.29 -6.70
N ILE A 98 7.22 -0.20 -6.73
CA ILE A 98 8.62 -0.17 -7.18
C ILE A 98 9.46 0.50 -6.11
N ASP A 99 10.48 -0.23 -5.60
CA ASP A 99 11.44 0.33 -4.67
C ASP A 99 12.44 1.25 -5.40
N THR A 100 12.94 2.27 -4.70
CA THR A 100 14.01 3.14 -5.23
C THR A 100 15.32 2.40 -5.48
N ALA A 101 15.52 1.24 -4.88
CA ALA A 101 16.70 0.39 -5.10
C ALA A 101 16.61 -0.37 -6.44
N ASP A 102 15.41 -0.51 -7.01
CA ASP A 102 15.19 -1.22 -8.26
C ASP A 102 15.32 -0.26 -9.45
N PRO A 103 15.83 -0.70 -10.60
CA PRO A 103 15.83 0.09 -11.82
C PRO A 103 14.37 0.24 -12.31
N ALA A 104 13.75 1.39 -12.05
CA ALA A 104 12.33 1.62 -12.34
C ALA A 104 12.01 1.52 -13.84
N GLU A 105 12.88 2.02 -14.72
CA GLU A 105 12.63 2.08 -16.16
C GLU A 105 12.35 0.71 -16.81
N PRO A 106 13.19 -0.33 -16.65
CA PRO A 106 12.88 -1.66 -17.18
C PRO A 106 11.60 -2.26 -16.60
N ILE A 107 11.31 -2.01 -15.33
CA ILE A 107 10.10 -2.52 -14.68
C ILE A 107 8.86 -1.90 -15.31
N LEU A 108 8.85 -0.59 -15.51
CA LEU A 108 7.74 0.16 -16.07
C LEU A 108 7.45 -0.28 -17.52
N ASP A 109 8.51 -0.47 -18.33
CA ASP A 109 8.37 -0.93 -19.71
C ASP A 109 7.77 -2.34 -19.80
N HIS A 110 8.22 -3.28 -18.96
CA HIS A 110 7.73 -4.66 -18.98
C HIS A 110 6.35 -4.82 -18.35
N THR A 111 5.97 -3.94 -17.44
CA THR A 111 4.70 -4.06 -16.71
C THR A 111 3.53 -3.37 -17.39
N GLY A 112 3.75 -2.58 -18.44
CA GLY A 112 2.70 -1.82 -19.13
C GLY A 112 2.00 -0.84 -18.21
N VAL A 113 2.75 -0.17 -17.36
CA VAL A 113 2.27 0.87 -16.45
C VAL A 113 1.79 2.08 -17.28
N ARG A 114 0.59 2.57 -16.97
CA ARG A 114 0.01 3.74 -17.63
C ARG A 114 0.56 5.06 -17.11
N MET A 115 0.78 5.14 -15.80
CA MET A 115 1.37 6.29 -15.12
C MET A 115 1.98 5.88 -13.79
N ALA A 116 2.75 6.80 -13.18
CA ALA A 116 3.36 6.58 -11.88
C ALA A 116 2.99 7.67 -10.87
N LEU A 117 2.89 7.28 -9.60
CA LEU A 117 2.85 8.15 -8.43
C LEU A 117 4.19 8.07 -7.70
N PHE A 118 4.85 9.20 -7.52
CA PHE A 118 6.13 9.29 -6.83
C PHE A 118 5.92 9.73 -5.38
N THR A 119 6.52 8.99 -4.45
CA THR A 119 6.47 9.27 -3.00
C THR A 119 7.68 10.06 -2.49
N GLY A 120 8.49 10.59 -3.40
CA GLY A 120 9.70 11.38 -3.12
C GLY A 120 9.92 12.45 -4.19
N ASP A 121 11.19 12.75 -4.46
CA ASP A 121 11.59 13.73 -5.46
C ASP A 121 11.07 13.37 -6.85
N GLY A 122 10.83 14.41 -7.63
CA GLY A 122 10.02 14.43 -8.83
C GLY A 122 10.29 13.35 -9.90
N PRO A 123 9.29 13.10 -10.76
CA PRO A 123 9.33 12.04 -11.74
C PRO A 123 10.31 12.30 -12.89
N PRO A 124 10.86 11.25 -13.50
CA PRO A 124 11.55 11.36 -14.77
C PRO A 124 10.58 11.75 -15.90
N ASN A 125 11.07 12.45 -16.92
CA ASN A 125 10.27 13.03 -18.00
C ASN A 125 9.73 12.04 -19.06
N TRP A 126 9.87 10.74 -18.87
CA TRP A 126 9.60 9.72 -19.89
C TRP A 126 8.29 8.93 -19.69
N LEU A 127 7.57 9.16 -18.59
CA LEU A 127 6.28 8.51 -18.27
C LEU A 127 5.31 9.56 -17.73
N PRO A 128 4.01 9.49 -18.04
CA PRO A 128 3.01 10.27 -17.33
C PRO A 128 3.10 10.00 -15.83
N ALA A 129 3.42 11.01 -15.05
CA ALA A 129 3.65 10.85 -13.63
C ALA A 129 3.21 12.07 -12.83
N LEU A 130 2.89 11.84 -11.57
CA LEU A 130 2.61 12.86 -10.56
C LEU A 130 3.36 12.50 -9.28
N THR A 131 3.75 13.49 -8.53
CA THR A 131 4.04 13.29 -7.11
C THR A 131 2.72 13.07 -6.36
N VAL A 132 2.75 12.37 -5.23
CA VAL A 132 1.56 12.22 -4.38
C VAL A 132 1.00 13.59 -3.98
N SER A 133 1.86 14.56 -3.66
CA SER A 133 1.46 15.94 -3.36
C SER A 133 0.74 16.63 -4.52
N GLU A 134 1.13 16.39 -5.77
CA GLU A 134 0.42 16.92 -6.95
C GLU A 134 -0.92 16.22 -7.13
N ALA A 135 -0.99 14.91 -6.98
CA ALA A 135 -2.22 14.14 -7.03
C ALA A 135 -3.22 14.65 -5.98
N LEU A 136 -2.78 14.89 -4.74
CA LEU A 136 -3.63 15.45 -3.69
C LEU A 136 -4.20 16.82 -4.06
N ARG A 137 -3.38 17.72 -4.65
CA ARG A 137 -3.85 19.04 -5.09
C ARG A 137 -4.85 18.97 -6.25
N ILE A 138 -4.67 18.02 -7.16
CA ILE A 138 -5.61 17.78 -8.28
C ILE A 138 -6.92 17.21 -7.73
N GLY A 139 -6.84 16.17 -6.91
CA GLY A 139 -8.00 15.50 -6.34
C GLY A 139 -8.85 16.39 -5.45
N ALA A 140 -8.24 17.28 -4.67
CA ALA A 140 -8.97 18.27 -3.87
C ALA A 140 -9.86 19.19 -4.71
N ARG A 141 -9.58 19.34 -6.00
CA ARG A 141 -10.39 20.14 -6.95
C ARG A 141 -11.41 19.28 -7.71
N ALA A 142 -11.25 17.97 -7.71
CA ALA A 142 -12.14 17.05 -8.42
C ALA A 142 -13.49 16.84 -7.71
N GLY A 143 -13.60 17.25 -6.44
CA GLY A 143 -14.79 17.06 -5.60
C GLY A 143 -14.85 15.68 -4.95
N ASP A 144 -15.98 15.38 -4.34
CA ASP A 144 -16.19 14.11 -3.64
C ASP A 144 -16.20 12.93 -4.62
N VAL A 145 -15.26 12.03 -4.46
CA VAL A 145 -15.14 10.81 -5.24
C VAL A 145 -15.40 9.62 -4.32
N ALA A 146 -16.29 8.73 -4.76
CA ALA A 146 -16.51 7.45 -4.08
C ALA A 146 -15.52 6.41 -4.62
N PRO A 147 -15.10 5.43 -3.80
CA PRO A 147 -14.31 4.30 -4.29
C PRO A 147 -15.04 3.57 -5.42
N VAL A 148 -14.30 3.22 -6.46
CA VAL A 148 -14.82 2.41 -7.55
C VAL A 148 -15.09 1.00 -7.04
N ARG A 149 -16.20 0.42 -7.47
CA ARG A 149 -16.54 -0.96 -7.13
C ARG A 149 -15.68 -1.90 -7.98
N SER A 150 -14.73 -2.57 -7.33
CA SER A 150 -13.96 -3.66 -7.93
C SER A 150 -14.58 -5.02 -7.58
N GLU A 151 -14.42 -6.00 -8.46
CA GLU A 151 -14.81 -7.37 -8.16
C GLU A 151 -13.66 -8.11 -7.46
N PRO A 152 -13.93 -9.16 -6.67
CA PRO A 152 -12.89 -9.91 -5.96
C PRO A 152 -11.83 -10.53 -6.89
N GLY A 153 -12.21 -10.87 -8.11
CA GLY A 153 -11.32 -11.44 -9.13
C GLY A 153 -10.48 -10.42 -9.88
N ASP A 154 -10.80 -9.12 -9.75
CA ASP A 154 -10.05 -8.06 -10.43
C ASP A 154 -8.60 -7.98 -9.90
N PRO A 155 -7.64 -7.59 -10.76
CA PRO A 155 -6.27 -7.35 -10.34
C PRO A 155 -6.18 -6.22 -9.31
N ALA A 156 -5.47 -6.45 -8.21
CA ALA A 156 -5.17 -5.43 -7.20
C ALA A 156 -3.70 -5.00 -7.24
N PHE A 157 -2.80 -5.98 -7.45
CA PHE A 157 -1.36 -5.73 -7.50
C PHE A 157 -0.71 -6.44 -8.67
N LEU A 158 0.38 -5.85 -9.15
CA LEU A 158 1.38 -6.50 -9.98
C LEU A 158 2.70 -6.41 -9.22
N GLY A 159 3.24 -7.55 -8.81
CA GLY A 159 4.47 -7.62 -8.02
C GLY A 159 5.52 -8.48 -8.68
N SER A 160 6.78 -8.21 -8.37
CA SER A 160 7.91 -9.06 -8.75
C SER A 160 7.83 -10.40 -8.00
N VAL A 161 8.10 -11.48 -8.70
CA VAL A 161 8.19 -12.84 -8.16
C VAL A 161 9.60 -13.35 -8.45
N ASP A 162 10.50 -13.15 -7.52
CA ASP A 162 11.91 -13.51 -7.63
C ASP A 162 12.51 -13.11 -9.00
N ASP A 163 13.50 -13.85 -9.50
CA ASP A 163 14.07 -13.65 -10.83
C ASP A 163 13.15 -14.12 -11.98
N SER A 164 11.94 -14.61 -11.67
CA SER A 164 11.05 -15.24 -12.64
C SER A 164 10.05 -14.29 -13.30
N GLY A 165 10.00 -13.01 -12.90
CA GLY A 165 9.16 -12.00 -13.53
C GLY A 165 8.10 -11.40 -12.61
N TYR A 166 6.92 -11.06 -13.17
CA TYR A 166 5.84 -10.38 -12.46
C TYR A 166 4.60 -11.25 -12.36
N ALA A 167 3.95 -11.24 -11.20
CA ALA A 167 2.68 -11.91 -10.97
C ALA A 167 1.57 -10.91 -10.67
N VAL A 168 0.40 -11.18 -11.25
CA VAL A 168 -0.83 -10.45 -10.94
C VAL A 168 -1.48 -11.07 -9.73
N VAL A 169 -1.79 -10.23 -8.72
CA VAL A 169 -2.49 -10.63 -7.51
C VAL A 169 -3.88 -9.99 -7.52
N SER A 170 -4.93 -10.79 -7.44
CA SER A 170 -6.32 -10.30 -7.39
C SER A 170 -6.65 -9.71 -6.01
N HIS A 171 -7.73 -8.89 -5.96
CA HIS A 171 -8.27 -8.39 -4.69
C HIS A 171 -8.56 -9.52 -3.70
N ALA A 172 -9.15 -10.63 -4.17
CA ALA A 172 -9.46 -11.78 -3.33
C ALA A 172 -8.19 -12.43 -2.76
N ALA A 173 -7.17 -12.66 -3.60
CA ALA A 173 -5.91 -13.27 -3.15
C ALA A 173 -5.15 -12.38 -2.16
N ALA A 174 -5.07 -11.07 -2.43
CA ALA A 174 -4.43 -10.11 -1.54
C ALA A 174 -5.19 -9.99 -0.20
N ARG A 175 -6.53 -9.95 -0.25
CA ARG A 175 -7.36 -9.93 0.96
C ARG A 175 -7.18 -11.20 1.80
N GLN A 176 -7.13 -12.37 1.18
CA GLN A 176 -6.88 -13.63 1.89
C GLN A 176 -5.52 -13.58 2.60
N ALA A 177 -4.48 -13.11 1.92
CA ALA A 177 -3.16 -12.94 2.53
C ALA A 177 -3.18 -11.96 3.72
N VAL A 178 -3.92 -10.85 3.61
CA VAL A 178 -4.12 -9.89 4.72
C VAL A 178 -4.82 -10.57 5.90
N VAL A 179 -5.91 -11.28 5.67
CA VAL A 179 -6.66 -11.99 6.73
C VAL A 179 -5.80 -13.05 7.40
N ASP A 180 -5.10 -13.87 6.64
CA ASP A 180 -4.22 -14.92 7.16
C ASP A 180 -3.09 -14.35 8.00
N LEU A 181 -2.47 -13.25 7.55
CA LEU A 181 -1.43 -12.56 8.31
C LEU A 181 -1.99 -11.90 9.58
N THR A 182 -3.16 -11.26 9.51
CA THR A 182 -3.83 -10.67 10.68
C THR A 182 -4.04 -11.71 11.77
N VAL A 183 -4.55 -12.89 11.40
CA VAL A 183 -4.78 -14.00 12.33
C VAL A 183 -3.46 -14.58 12.86
N ARG A 184 -2.51 -14.86 11.97
CA ARG A 184 -1.22 -15.46 12.34
C ARG A 184 -0.38 -14.57 13.26
N LEU A 185 -0.42 -13.26 13.04
CA LEU A 185 0.30 -12.28 13.86
C LEU A 185 -0.52 -11.84 15.07
N GLY A 186 -1.80 -12.18 15.12
CA GLY A 186 -2.73 -11.79 16.19
C GLY A 186 -2.92 -10.29 16.26
N VAL A 187 -2.99 -9.60 15.11
CA VAL A 187 -3.11 -8.14 15.03
C VAL A 187 -4.49 -7.70 15.51
N ALA A 188 -4.53 -6.74 16.42
CA ALA A 188 -5.74 -6.13 16.97
C ALA A 188 -5.76 -4.62 16.75
N GLY A 189 -6.90 -3.97 16.94
CA GLY A 189 -7.08 -2.53 16.67
C GLY A 189 -6.24 -1.60 17.54
N ASP A 190 -5.74 -2.04 18.69
CA ASP A 190 -4.86 -1.28 19.58
C ASP A 190 -3.36 -1.48 19.27
N ASP A 191 -3.03 -2.34 18.31
CA ASP A 191 -1.65 -2.58 17.90
C ASP A 191 -1.12 -1.44 17.01
N ARG A 192 0.22 -1.33 16.98
CA ARG A 192 0.96 -0.46 16.07
C ARG A 192 1.97 -1.29 15.31
N ILE A 193 1.91 -1.22 13.99
CA ILE A 193 2.73 -2.03 13.10
C ILE A 193 3.73 -1.14 12.36
N GLY A 194 5.03 -1.41 12.55
CA GLY A 194 6.09 -0.79 11.77
C GLY A 194 6.19 -1.47 10.41
N ALA A 195 6.01 -0.70 9.35
CA ALA A 195 6.18 -1.18 7.99
C ALA A 195 7.52 -0.68 7.43
N PHE A 196 8.56 -1.48 7.62
CA PHE A 196 9.91 -1.16 7.14
C PHE A 196 10.30 -2.17 6.06
N SER A 197 10.92 -1.69 4.98
CA SER A 197 11.45 -2.56 3.94
C SER A 197 12.94 -2.77 4.10
N ALA A 198 13.34 -4.03 4.18
CA ALA A 198 14.73 -4.41 3.92
C ALA A 198 14.92 -4.86 2.45
N THR A 199 13.87 -5.32 1.79
CA THR A 199 13.90 -5.83 0.41
C THR A 199 12.53 -5.68 -0.26
N GLY A 200 12.45 -4.86 -1.31
CA GLY A 200 11.28 -4.73 -2.16
C GLY A 200 10.09 -3.98 -1.55
N ALA A 201 9.28 -3.37 -2.40
CA ALA A 201 8.17 -2.50 -2.00
C ALA A 201 6.89 -3.24 -1.59
N ALA A 202 6.70 -4.50 -1.99
CA ALA A 202 5.42 -5.20 -1.82
C ALA A 202 5.15 -5.65 -0.38
N ALA A 203 6.16 -6.15 0.33
CA ALA A 203 5.98 -6.66 1.69
C ALA A 203 5.58 -5.57 2.70
N PRO A 204 6.19 -4.37 2.72
CA PRO A 204 5.73 -3.27 3.57
C PRO A 204 4.29 -2.85 3.28
N ILE A 205 3.90 -2.76 2.01
CA ILE A 205 2.53 -2.40 1.62
C ILE A 205 1.53 -3.43 2.16
N LEU A 206 1.84 -4.72 2.05
CA LEU A 206 1.00 -5.78 2.60
C LEU A 206 0.83 -5.64 4.12
N MET A 207 1.90 -5.35 4.85
CA MET A 207 1.85 -5.13 6.30
C MET A 207 1.07 -3.88 6.69
N MET A 208 1.17 -2.80 5.91
CA MET A 208 0.32 -1.61 6.10
C MET A 208 -1.16 -1.95 5.93
N LEU A 209 -1.52 -2.76 4.91
CA LEU A 209 -2.88 -3.19 4.69
C LEU A 209 -3.38 -4.14 5.79
N VAL A 210 -2.53 -5.00 6.34
CA VAL A 210 -2.83 -5.84 7.52
C VAL A 210 -3.23 -4.95 8.69
N ALA A 211 -2.41 -3.94 9.03
CA ALA A 211 -2.71 -3.01 10.12
C ALA A 211 -4.03 -2.28 9.88
N LEU A 212 -4.14 -1.60 8.74
CA LEU A 212 -5.29 -0.74 8.44
C LEU A 212 -6.61 -1.51 8.31
N THR A 213 -6.57 -2.76 7.85
CA THR A 213 -7.79 -3.60 7.77
C THR A 213 -8.21 -4.12 9.14
N ALA A 214 -7.26 -4.31 10.06
CA ALA A 214 -7.53 -4.74 11.44
C ALA A 214 -7.93 -3.59 12.37
N GLY A 215 -7.96 -2.34 11.88
CA GLY A 215 -8.18 -1.16 12.72
C GLY A 215 -6.96 -0.73 13.54
N ALA A 216 -5.79 -1.32 13.27
CA ALA A 216 -4.54 -0.99 13.92
C ALA A 216 -3.84 0.22 13.29
N GLY A 217 -2.88 0.81 13.98
CA GLY A 217 -2.07 1.90 13.46
C GLY A 217 -0.80 1.44 12.77
N ILE A 218 -0.35 2.17 11.76
CA ILE A 218 0.97 1.99 11.16
C ILE A 218 1.96 3.02 11.70
N VAL A 219 3.19 2.60 11.93
CA VAL A 219 4.30 3.48 12.30
C VAL A 219 5.16 3.71 11.06
N VAL A 220 5.32 4.97 10.68
CA VAL A 220 6.20 5.39 9.59
C VAL A 220 7.35 6.22 10.17
N ALA A 221 8.57 5.91 9.78
CA ALA A 221 9.74 6.70 10.13
C ALA A 221 10.11 7.62 8.96
N ASP A 222 10.48 8.86 9.25
CA ASP A 222 10.93 9.81 8.22
C ASP A 222 12.30 9.43 7.64
N ASP A 223 13.07 8.63 8.40
CA ASP A 223 14.29 8.00 7.94
C ASP A 223 14.21 6.50 8.25
N ALA A 224 13.85 5.69 7.25
CA ALA A 224 14.08 4.25 7.36
C ALA A 224 15.59 4.06 7.64
N PRO A 225 15.99 3.32 8.69
CA PRO A 225 17.39 3.14 8.99
C PRO A 225 18.07 2.57 7.74
N ARG A 226 18.92 3.40 7.13
CA ARG A 226 19.74 2.99 5.99
C ARG A 226 20.46 1.71 6.38
N ARG A 227 20.19 0.64 5.64
CA ARG A 227 20.77 -0.70 5.71
C ARG A 227 21.93 -0.80 6.71
N ASN A 228 21.70 -1.45 7.84
CA ASN A 228 22.82 -2.07 8.56
C ASN A 228 22.95 -3.51 8.04
N PRO A 229 23.93 -3.79 7.15
CA PRO A 229 24.07 -5.11 6.51
C PRO A 229 24.49 -6.22 7.49
N GLU A 230 24.84 -5.88 8.73
CA GLU A 230 25.42 -6.83 9.70
C GLU A 230 24.38 -7.54 10.58
N ARG A 231 23.10 -7.21 10.53
CA ARG A 231 22.04 -7.96 11.20
C ARG A 231 21.17 -8.64 10.15
N GLY A 232 21.50 -9.89 9.87
CA GLY A 232 20.75 -10.79 9.00
C GLY A 232 19.33 -11.06 9.52
N MET A 233 18.49 -10.07 9.44
CA MET A 233 17.04 -10.19 9.59
C MET A 233 16.45 -10.25 8.19
N ASN A 234 16.13 -11.47 7.76
CA ASN A 234 15.32 -11.71 6.58
C ASN A 234 14.02 -10.91 6.69
N GLY A 235 13.87 -9.92 5.86
CA GLY A 235 12.80 -9.13 5.32
C GLY A 235 11.38 -9.18 5.91
N PHE A 236 11.18 -9.23 7.22
CA PHE A 236 9.85 -9.14 7.82
C PHE A 236 9.69 -7.83 8.58
N ALA A 237 8.58 -7.15 8.33
CA ALA A 237 8.11 -6.06 9.15
C ALA A 237 8.02 -6.53 10.62
N LEU A 238 8.64 -5.79 11.53
CA LEU A 238 8.53 -6.05 12.95
C LEU A 238 7.15 -5.58 13.40
N ALA A 239 6.23 -6.52 13.61
CA ALA A 239 4.98 -6.21 14.30
C ALA A 239 5.32 -5.91 15.77
N VAL A 240 5.26 -4.66 16.14
CA VAL A 240 5.54 -4.22 17.49
C VAL A 240 4.22 -4.05 18.21
N ARG A 241 3.89 -4.94 19.15
CA ARG A 241 2.70 -4.82 19.99
C ARG A 241 2.87 -3.67 20.99
N HIS A 242 1.81 -2.93 21.23
CA HIS A 242 1.75 -1.69 22.00
C HIS A 242 2.40 -1.73 23.41
N ARG A 243 2.53 -2.90 24.05
CA ARG A 243 3.10 -3.03 25.40
C ARG A 243 4.62 -3.00 25.46
N ASP A 244 5.29 -3.38 24.36
CA ASP A 244 6.75 -3.55 24.34
C ASP A 244 7.48 -2.52 23.44
N ALA A 245 6.74 -1.81 22.59
CA ALA A 245 7.31 -1.01 21.51
C ALA A 245 7.62 0.44 21.87
N VAL A 246 6.85 1.03 22.76
CA VAL A 246 7.12 2.42 23.20
C VAL A 246 8.48 2.47 23.90
N ALA A 247 8.80 1.43 24.69
CA ALA A 247 10.10 1.33 25.34
C ALA A 247 11.28 1.11 24.38
N ALA A 248 11.07 0.44 23.24
CA ALA A 248 12.12 0.18 22.25
C ALA A 248 12.40 1.38 21.34
N LEU A 249 11.39 2.22 21.06
CA LEU A 249 11.55 3.43 20.26
C LEU A 249 12.16 4.58 21.06
N ASP A 250 11.82 4.70 22.36
CA ASP A 250 12.41 5.70 23.26
C ASP A 250 13.89 5.43 23.55
N THR A 251 14.36 4.17 23.41
CA THR A 251 15.77 3.81 23.59
C THR A 251 16.59 3.89 22.29
N ALA A 252 15.96 4.08 21.15
CA ALA A 252 16.61 4.14 19.83
C ALA A 252 16.91 5.58 19.35
N VAL A 253 16.48 6.61 20.10
CA VAL A 253 16.83 8.01 19.85
C VAL A 253 18.00 8.37 20.75
N PRO A 254 19.25 8.47 20.27
CA PRO A 254 20.34 9.08 21.03
C PRO A 254 20.11 10.58 21.14
N SER A 255 20.24 11.07 22.37
CA SER A 255 20.24 12.49 22.75
C SER A 255 21.28 13.32 21.99
#